data_746634cbb9b9a23711d1110cb7d0959c
#
_entry.id   746634cbb9b9a23711d1110cb7d0959c
#
_cell.length_a   1.000
_cell.length_b   1.000
_cell.length_c   1.000
_cell.angle_alpha   90.00
_cell.angle_beta   90.00
_cell.angle_gamma   90.00
#
_symmetry.space_group_name_H-M   'P 1'
#
loop_
_entity.id
_entity.type
_entity.pdbx_description
1 polymer ?
#
loop_
_entity_poly.entity_id
_entity_poly.type
_entity_poly.pdbx_seq_one_letter_code
_entity_poly.pdbx_strand_id
1 'polypeptide(L)'
;MKISADFTVMPDDFAKAAAPEYRTDGVPVISFPFYIDEIDPAARYLHWAFTDPDSIPVCGFEWIHWTVANLPIDALMYDFNDSHALQIPPDFSRQLPSMIPETVQGRTSAASKLVGSTCLLYTSPSPRDGA
;
A
#
# COMPACT_ATOMS: atom_id res chain seq x y z
N MET A 1 -2.68 5.60 16.20
CA MET A 1 -1.90 4.90 15.17
C MET A 1 -1.26 5.92 14.25
N LYS A 2 -0.05 5.66 13.84
CA LYS A 2 0.75 6.60 13.04
C LYS A 2 1.39 5.85 11.87
N ILE A 3 1.30 6.43 10.68
CA ILE A 3 1.89 5.85 9.47
C ILE A 3 2.99 6.78 8.97
N SER A 4 4.12 6.20 8.58
CA SER A 4 5.25 6.94 8.05
C SER A 4 5.96 6.14 6.95
N ALA A 5 6.72 6.84 6.13
CA ALA A 5 7.54 6.25 5.09
C ALA A 5 8.89 6.98 5.04
N ASP A 6 9.89 6.34 4.43
CA ASP A 6 11.25 6.90 4.32
C ASP A 6 11.39 7.89 3.16
N PHE A 7 10.29 8.30 2.56
CA PHE A 7 10.30 9.22 1.43
C PHE A 7 9.15 10.22 1.53
N THR A 8 9.32 11.38 0.90
CA THR A 8 8.28 12.39 0.73
C THR A 8 7.77 12.43 -0.70
N VAL A 9 8.55 11.92 -1.64
CA VAL A 9 8.19 11.76 -3.05
C VAL A 9 8.27 10.29 -3.39
N MET A 10 7.25 9.76 -4.06
CA MET A 10 7.18 8.34 -4.41
C MET A 10 8.37 7.94 -5.27
N PRO A 11 9.18 6.95 -4.84
CA PRO A 11 10.29 6.45 -5.65
C PRO A 11 9.79 5.83 -6.96
N ASP A 12 10.65 5.88 -8.00
CA ASP A 12 10.33 5.41 -9.35
C ASP A 12 9.87 3.95 -9.40
N ASP A 13 10.44 3.09 -8.54
CA ASP A 13 10.13 1.66 -8.50
C ASP A 13 8.65 1.37 -8.22
N PHE A 14 7.96 2.31 -7.57
CA PHE A 14 6.55 2.16 -7.17
C PHE A 14 5.63 3.03 -8.02
N ALA A 15 6.13 3.71 -9.02
CA ALA A 15 5.43 4.74 -9.76
C ALA A 15 5.51 4.49 -11.27
N LYS A 16 5.04 5.47 -12.02
CA LYS A 16 4.96 5.44 -13.48
C LYS A 16 6.28 5.16 -14.18
N ALA A 17 7.40 5.57 -13.60
CA ALA A 17 8.75 5.37 -14.16
C ALA A 17 9.38 4.03 -13.75
N ALA A 18 8.61 3.11 -13.15
CA ALA A 18 9.11 1.82 -12.73
C ALA A 18 9.68 1.00 -13.89
N ALA A 19 10.70 0.20 -13.59
CA ALA A 19 11.32 -0.70 -14.56
C ALA A 19 10.31 -1.75 -15.07
N PRO A 20 10.53 -2.34 -16.27
CA PRO A 20 9.59 -3.30 -16.84
C PRO A 20 9.29 -4.51 -15.95
N GLU A 21 10.26 -5.00 -15.18
CA GLU A 21 10.08 -6.12 -14.25
C GLU A 21 9.17 -5.78 -13.07
N TYR A 22 8.94 -4.48 -12.79
CA TYR A 22 8.04 -4.00 -11.76
C TYR A 22 6.66 -3.64 -12.30
N ARG A 23 6.37 -4.00 -13.53
CA ARG A 23 5.11 -3.72 -14.19
C ARG A 23 4.43 -5.01 -14.64
N THR A 24 3.10 -4.97 -14.64
CA THR A 24 2.27 -5.99 -15.26
C THR A 24 1.25 -5.27 -16.14
N ASP A 25 1.17 -5.67 -17.42
CA ASP A 25 0.31 -5.01 -18.42
C ASP A 25 0.58 -3.50 -18.52
N GLY A 26 1.84 -3.10 -18.39
CA GLY A 26 2.26 -1.71 -18.44
C GLY A 26 2.01 -0.89 -17.19
N VAL A 27 1.50 -1.52 -16.13
CA VAL A 27 1.09 -0.86 -14.89
C VAL A 27 2.06 -1.22 -13.77
N PRO A 28 2.58 -0.24 -12.99
CA PRO A 28 3.39 -0.53 -11.81
C PRO A 28 2.59 -1.34 -10.78
N VAL A 29 3.20 -2.40 -10.26
CA VAL A 29 2.52 -3.32 -9.33
C VAL A 29 3.25 -3.53 -8.01
N ILE A 30 4.38 -2.87 -7.82
CA ILE A 30 5.18 -3.00 -6.60
C ILE A 30 4.65 -2.03 -5.56
N SER A 31 4.17 -2.54 -4.44
CA SER A 31 3.76 -1.70 -3.33
C SER A 31 4.97 -1.11 -2.61
N PHE A 32 4.85 0.14 -2.17
CA PHE A 32 5.93 0.82 -1.44
C PHE A 32 6.00 0.33 0.01
N PRO A 33 7.18 0.38 0.62
CA PRO A 33 7.34 0.08 2.04
C PRO A 33 6.87 1.24 2.90
N PHE A 34 6.33 0.93 4.07
CA PHE A 34 5.93 1.94 5.04
C PHE A 34 5.94 1.36 6.46
N TYR A 35 5.79 2.23 7.45
CA TYR A 35 5.82 1.87 8.86
C TYR A 35 4.49 2.22 9.51
N ILE A 36 4.03 1.35 10.40
CA ILE A 36 2.85 1.59 11.24
C ILE A 36 3.30 1.58 12.69
N ASP A 37 3.01 2.65 13.40
CA ASP A 37 3.40 2.85 14.79
C ASP A 37 2.17 3.16 15.66
N GLU A 38 2.34 3.06 16.96
CA GLU A 38 1.28 3.34 17.93
C GLU A 38 0.01 2.53 17.68
N ILE A 39 0.18 1.23 17.40
CA ILE A 39 -0.95 0.31 17.23
C ILE A 39 -1.56 0.03 18.60
N ASP A 40 -2.89 0.13 18.72
CA ASP A 40 -3.59 -0.20 19.93
C ASP A 40 -3.30 -1.66 20.32
N PRO A 41 -2.86 -1.95 21.55
CA PRO A 41 -2.59 -3.32 22.00
C PRO A 41 -3.80 -4.27 21.91
N ALA A 42 -5.01 -3.72 21.89
CA ALA A 42 -6.23 -4.50 21.72
C ALA A 42 -6.54 -4.83 20.26
N ALA A 43 -5.85 -4.22 19.31
CA ALA A 43 -6.07 -4.47 17.89
C ALA A 43 -5.60 -5.88 17.52
N ARG A 44 -6.38 -6.56 16.68
CA ARG A 44 -6.08 -7.90 16.18
C ARG A 44 -5.82 -7.92 14.68
N TYR A 45 -6.42 -7.01 13.95
CA TYR A 45 -6.35 -6.93 12.49
C TYR A 45 -6.02 -5.53 12.05
N LEU A 46 -5.33 -5.44 10.92
CA LEU A 46 -5.07 -4.18 10.22
C LEU A 46 -5.86 -4.15 8.92
N HIS A 47 -6.39 -2.97 8.62
CA HIS A 47 -7.02 -2.67 7.35
C HIS A 47 -6.48 -1.34 6.87
N TRP A 48 -6.20 -1.21 5.57
CA TRP A 48 -5.77 0.07 5.03
C TRP A 48 -6.25 0.28 3.61
N ALA A 49 -6.25 1.53 3.21
CA ALA A 49 -6.48 1.94 1.84
C ALA A 49 -5.41 2.96 1.46
N PHE A 50 -4.82 2.77 0.30
CA PHE A 50 -3.96 3.77 -0.32
C PHE A 50 -4.76 4.47 -1.41
N THR A 51 -5.05 5.75 -1.19
CA THR A 51 -5.91 6.53 -2.07
C THR A 51 -5.22 7.85 -2.46
N ASP A 52 -5.66 8.41 -3.59
CA ASP A 52 -5.18 9.69 -4.07
C ASP A 52 -6.36 10.67 -4.20
N PRO A 53 -6.54 11.57 -3.23
CA PRO A 53 -7.60 12.58 -3.31
C PRO A 53 -7.33 13.64 -4.37
N ASP A 54 -6.08 13.82 -4.81
CA ASP A 54 -5.73 14.79 -5.84
C ASP A 54 -6.23 14.37 -7.22
N SER A 55 -6.72 13.16 -7.37
CA SER A 55 -7.35 12.71 -8.62
C SER A 55 -8.77 13.24 -8.83
N ILE A 56 -9.42 13.73 -7.78
CA ILE A 56 -10.82 14.20 -7.86
C ILE A 56 -11.04 15.23 -8.98
N PRO A 57 -10.20 16.28 -9.14
CA PRO A 57 -10.37 17.26 -10.23
C PRO A 57 -10.17 16.67 -11.62
N VAL A 58 -9.49 15.53 -11.73
CA VAL A 58 -9.15 14.92 -13.03
C VAL A 58 -10.19 13.88 -13.45
N CYS A 59 -10.59 12.99 -12.55
CA CYS A 59 -11.47 11.87 -12.88
C CYS A 59 -12.80 11.87 -12.11
N GLY A 60 -13.03 12.82 -11.22
CA GLY A 60 -14.28 12.99 -10.51
C GLY A 60 -14.41 12.19 -9.22
N PHE A 61 -13.41 11.41 -8.86
CA PHE A 61 -13.42 10.63 -7.62
C PHE A 61 -11.99 10.44 -7.09
N GLU A 62 -11.91 10.04 -5.82
CA GLU A 62 -10.64 9.70 -5.18
C GLU A 62 -10.15 8.34 -5.70
N TRP A 63 -8.95 8.33 -6.30
CA TRP A 63 -8.40 7.12 -6.90
C TRP A 63 -7.94 6.14 -5.84
N ILE A 64 -8.33 4.88 -5.98
CA ILE A 64 -7.93 3.81 -5.08
C ILE A 64 -6.80 3.02 -5.73
N HIS A 65 -5.64 3.03 -5.09
CA HIS A 65 -4.46 2.33 -5.55
C HIS A 65 -4.30 0.96 -4.89
N TRP A 66 -4.67 0.83 -3.63
CA TRP A 66 -4.49 -0.41 -2.90
C TRP A 66 -5.40 -0.45 -1.68
N THR A 67 -6.03 -1.59 -1.46
CA THR A 67 -6.79 -1.84 -0.24
C THR A 67 -6.44 -3.19 0.34
N VAL A 68 -6.32 -3.25 1.66
CA VAL A 68 -6.04 -4.47 2.40
C VAL A 68 -7.01 -4.58 3.56
N ALA A 69 -7.58 -5.75 3.75
CA ALA A 69 -8.46 -6.04 4.86
C ALA A 69 -8.12 -7.38 5.51
N ASN A 70 -8.36 -7.46 6.81
CA ASN A 70 -8.20 -8.67 7.60
C ASN A 70 -6.75 -9.17 7.65
N LEU A 71 -5.79 -8.25 7.77
CA LEU A 71 -4.40 -8.62 8.00
C LEU A 71 -4.19 -8.88 9.50
N PRO A 72 -3.96 -10.14 9.91
CA PRO A 72 -3.73 -10.43 11.32
C PRO A 72 -2.40 -9.83 11.81
N ILE A 73 -2.44 -9.08 12.89
CA ILE A 73 -1.22 -8.49 13.45
C ILE A 73 -0.25 -9.57 13.91
N ASP A 74 -0.76 -10.66 14.46
CA ASP A 74 0.06 -11.79 14.92
C ASP A 74 0.92 -12.39 13.80
N ALA A 75 0.42 -12.37 12.58
CA ALA A 75 1.16 -12.89 11.41
C ALA A 75 2.35 -12.02 11.02
N LEU A 76 2.42 -10.80 11.52
CA LEU A 76 3.48 -9.85 11.23
C LEU A 76 4.54 -9.80 12.33
N MET A 77 4.40 -10.63 13.36
CA MET A 77 5.35 -10.72 14.47
C MET A 77 5.59 -9.36 15.16
N TYR A 78 4.54 -8.56 15.28
CA TYR A 78 4.63 -7.27 15.95
C TYR A 78 4.65 -7.44 17.46
N ASP A 79 5.62 -6.81 18.13
CA ASP A 79 5.71 -6.81 19.57
C ASP A 79 5.26 -5.45 20.13
N PHE A 80 4.12 -5.44 20.81
CA PHE A 80 3.58 -4.22 21.42
C PHE A 80 4.44 -3.67 22.55
N ASN A 81 5.36 -4.46 23.10
CA ASN A 81 6.28 -4.02 24.14
C ASN A 81 7.56 -3.42 23.58
N ASP A 82 7.77 -3.54 22.29
CA ASP A 82 8.89 -2.96 21.56
C ASP A 82 8.47 -1.61 20.98
N SER A 83 9.32 -0.60 21.10
CA SER A 83 9.07 0.72 20.53
C SER A 83 9.27 0.80 19.02
N HIS A 84 9.63 -0.31 18.38
CA HIS A 84 9.85 -0.35 16.95
C HIS A 84 8.52 -0.39 16.19
N ALA A 85 8.43 0.45 15.16
CA ALA A 85 7.28 0.45 14.27
C ALA A 85 7.19 -0.85 13.49
N LEU A 86 5.96 -1.32 13.24
CA LEU A 86 5.73 -2.42 12.32
C LEU A 86 6.11 -1.99 10.91
N GLN A 87 7.03 -2.71 10.29
CA GLN A 87 7.46 -2.44 8.93
C GLN A 87 6.67 -3.27 7.93
N ILE A 88 6.03 -2.59 6.98
CA ILE A 88 5.45 -3.25 5.81
C ILE A 88 6.51 -3.20 4.70
N PRO A 89 6.99 -4.36 4.24
CA PRO A 89 8.08 -4.41 3.27
C PRO A 89 7.64 -3.97 1.88
N PRO A 90 8.59 -3.63 1.00
CA PRO A 90 8.25 -3.37 -0.40
C PRO A 90 7.70 -4.63 -1.06
N ASP A 91 6.84 -4.45 -2.05
CA ASP A 91 6.20 -5.53 -2.80
C ASP A 91 5.29 -6.45 -1.96
N PHE A 92 4.78 -5.94 -0.88
CA PHE A 92 3.92 -6.69 0.02
C PHE A 92 2.61 -7.12 -0.67
N SER A 93 2.11 -6.30 -1.59
CA SER A 93 0.87 -6.59 -2.31
C SER A 93 0.92 -7.90 -3.09
N ARG A 94 2.07 -8.26 -3.68
CA ARG A 94 2.24 -9.51 -4.40
C ARG A 94 2.56 -10.69 -3.49
N GLN A 95 3.12 -10.42 -2.33
CA GLN A 95 3.52 -11.45 -1.36
C GLN A 95 2.37 -11.93 -0.50
N LEU A 96 1.41 -11.04 -0.19
CA LEU A 96 0.31 -11.31 0.73
C LEU A 96 -0.48 -12.59 0.42
N PRO A 97 -0.89 -12.87 -0.83
CA PRO A 97 -1.69 -14.07 -1.10
C PRO A 97 -1.02 -15.38 -0.70
N SER A 98 0.31 -15.44 -0.80
CA SER A 98 1.08 -16.63 -0.43
C SER A 98 1.39 -16.67 1.06
N MET A 99 1.67 -15.51 1.65
CA MET A 99 2.10 -15.41 3.04
C MET A 99 0.94 -15.54 4.02
N ILE A 100 -0.16 -14.85 3.74
CA ILE A 100 -1.30 -14.72 4.64
C ILE A 100 -2.59 -14.87 3.81
N PRO A 101 -3.00 -16.10 3.50
CA PRO A 101 -4.13 -16.33 2.58
C PRO A 101 -5.47 -15.76 3.05
N GLU A 102 -5.66 -15.58 4.35
CA GLU A 102 -6.91 -15.00 4.89
C GLU A 102 -7.03 -13.50 4.71
N THR A 103 -5.95 -12.82 4.34
CA THR A 103 -5.96 -11.38 4.06
C THR A 103 -6.57 -11.11 2.70
N VAL A 104 -7.44 -10.11 2.63
CA VAL A 104 -8.14 -9.74 1.40
C VAL A 104 -7.55 -8.46 0.83
N GLN A 105 -7.29 -8.45 -0.47
CA GLN A 105 -6.93 -7.25 -1.21
C GLN A 105 -8.03 -6.90 -2.20
N GLY A 106 -8.46 -5.64 -2.19
CA GLY A 106 -9.48 -5.14 -3.08
C GLY A 106 -8.93 -4.78 -4.47
N ARG A 107 -9.82 -4.51 -5.40
CA ARG A 107 -9.45 -4.03 -6.72
C ARG A 107 -9.10 -2.54 -6.67
N THR A 108 -8.19 -2.11 -7.53
CA THR A 108 -7.87 -0.70 -7.71
C THR A 108 -8.94 0.00 -8.58
N SER A 109 -8.91 1.34 -8.59
CA SER A 109 -9.78 2.13 -9.46
C SER A 109 -9.49 1.95 -10.95
N ALA A 110 -8.32 1.42 -11.29
CA ALA A 110 -7.99 1.03 -12.67
C ALA A 110 -8.80 -0.19 -13.14
N ALA A 111 -9.68 -0.72 -12.31
CA ALA A 111 -10.40 -1.97 -12.55
C ALA A 111 -9.46 -3.11 -12.92
N SER A 112 -8.25 -3.05 -12.39
CA SER A 112 -7.21 -4.03 -12.65
C SER A 112 -7.65 -5.41 -12.17
N LYS A 113 -7.34 -6.43 -12.94
CA LYS A 113 -7.42 -7.82 -12.51
C LYS A 113 -6.36 -8.13 -11.45
N LEU A 114 -5.39 -7.24 -11.30
CA LEU A 114 -4.30 -7.37 -10.34
C LEU A 114 -4.76 -6.81 -9.01
N VAL A 115 -5.19 -7.66 -8.14
CA VAL A 115 -5.50 -7.30 -6.76
C VAL A 115 -4.24 -6.74 -6.10
N GLY A 116 -4.40 -5.63 -5.40
CA GLY A 116 -3.28 -5.00 -4.69
C GLY A 116 -2.32 -4.20 -5.57
N SER A 117 -2.70 -3.92 -6.81
CA SER A 117 -1.90 -3.04 -7.66
C SER A 117 -1.84 -1.64 -7.06
N THR A 118 -0.64 -1.10 -6.94
CA THR A 118 -0.39 0.26 -6.42
C THR A 118 -0.12 1.25 -7.54
N CYS A 119 -0.69 1.02 -8.71
CA CYS A 119 -0.41 1.82 -9.88
C CYS A 119 -0.79 3.29 -9.68
N LEU A 120 0.21 4.15 -9.84
CA LEU A 120 0.01 5.59 -9.92
C LEU A 120 -0.12 5.96 -11.39
N LEU A 121 -1.31 6.38 -11.80
CA LEU A 121 -1.56 6.83 -13.16
C LEU A 121 -1.05 8.24 -13.40
N TYR A 122 -0.82 8.99 -12.36
CA TYR A 122 -0.38 10.37 -12.41
C TYR A 122 1.07 10.48 -12.03
N THR A 123 1.78 11.36 -12.71
CA THR A 123 3.19 11.60 -12.51
C THR A 123 3.51 12.65 -11.47
N SER A 124 2.51 13.28 -10.90
CA SER A 124 2.73 14.30 -9.89
C SER A 124 2.76 13.67 -8.51
N PRO A 125 3.95 13.39 -7.95
CA PRO A 125 4.01 12.88 -6.59
C PRO A 125 3.53 13.96 -5.64
N SER A 126 2.46 13.67 -4.92
CA SER A 126 1.93 14.51 -3.87
C SER A 126 2.46 14.01 -2.52
N PRO A 127 2.71 14.90 -1.55
CA PRO A 127 3.03 14.45 -0.19
C PRO A 127 1.96 13.58 0.44
N ARG A 128 0.75 13.57 -0.12
CA ARG A 128 -0.38 12.75 0.33
C ARG A 128 -0.41 11.37 -0.28
N ASP A 129 0.36 11.11 -1.33
CA ASP A 129 0.35 9.82 -2.04
C ASP A 129 0.86 8.67 -1.19
N GLY A 130 1.60 8.93 -0.14
CA GLY A 130 2.09 7.93 0.80
C GLY A 130 1.25 7.79 2.07
N ALA A 131 0.21 8.55 2.18
CA ALA A 131 -0.66 8.54 3.36
C ALA A 131 -1.81 7.57 3.16
#